data_fbc5aeccb8a6dda3f5cbdf999a7e270a
#
_entry.id   fbc5aeccb8a6dda3f5cbdf999a7e270a
#
_cell.length_a   1.000
_cell.length_b   1.000
_cell.length_c   1.000
_cell.angle_alpha   90.00
_cell.angle_beta   90.00
_cell.angle_gamma   90.00
#
_symmetry.space_group_name_H-M   'P 1'
#
loop_
_entity.id
_entity.type
_entity.pdbx_description
1 polymer ?
#
loop_
_entity_poly.entity_id
_entity_poly.type
_entity_poly.pdbx_seq_one_letter_code
_entity_poly.pdbx_strand_id
1 'polypeptide(L)'
;NRWGTNYESYNNKVKEAVFTTKGKYIAYDGKVIDALFFSTSNGKTENSEDVFLNAVPYLRSVDSSWDTISPAFNSSKEISLSDFYSKLNLPYNPTLNVKILSITNSGAIKKLSINNVPFESYTVRDKLGLKSTSFNITQNGSNIIFTTKGYGHGVGMSQYGAQGMAHQGYNYSDIIKHYYQGVEILNL
;
A
#
# COMPACT_ATOMS: atom_id res chain seq x y z
N ASN A 1 -7.67 -25.06 -8.17
CA ASN A 1 -8.27 -24.40 -7.00
C ASN A 1 -7.18 -23.77 -6.15
N ARG A 2 -7.21 -22.46 -5.97
CA ARG A 2 -6.20 -21.67 -5.21
C ARG A 2 -6.14 -22.02 -3.71
N TRP A 3 -7.21 -22.60 -3.15
CA TRP A 3 -7.32 -22.88 -1.71
C TRP A 3 -6.98 -24.34 -1.35
N GLY A 4 -6.68 -25.19 -2.34
CA GLY A 4 -6.29 -26.59 -2.14
C GLY A 4 -7.23 -27.34 -1.22
N THR A 5 -6.69 -28.08 -0.25
CA THR A 5 -7.45 -28.85 0.76
C THR A 5 -8.32 -27.99 1.69
N ASN A 6 -8.04 -26.69 1.83
CA ASN A 6 -8.78 -25.77 2.68
C ASN A 6 -10.00 -25.13 1.98
N TYR A 7 -10.32 -25.56 0.76
CA TYR A 7 -11.35 -24.92 -0.07
C TYR A 7 -12.70 -24.83 0.64
N GLU A 8 -13.20 -25.91 1.21
CA GLU A 8 -14.52 -25.93 1.87
C GLU A 8 -14.56 -25.00 3.07
N SER A 9 -13.54 -25.03 3.91
CA SER A 9 -13.43 -24.16 5.09
C SER A 9 -13.44 -22.69 4.71
N TYR A 10 -12.61 -22.29 3.75
CA TYR A 10 -12.53 -20.89 3.30
C TYR A 10 -13.81 -20.46 2.55
N ASN A 11 -14.38 -21.35 1.73
CA ASN A 11 -15.62 -21.06 1.01
C ASN A 11 -16.79 -20.84 1.98
N ASN A 12 -16.89 -21.64 3.04
CA ASN A 12 -17.93 -21.47 4.05
C ASN A 12 -17.76 -20.14 4.82
N LYS A 13 -16.54 -19.79 5.22
CA LYS A 13 -16.26 -18.48 5.86
C LYS A 13 -16.65 -17.30 4.96
N VAL A 14 -16.33 -17.38 3.67
CA VAL A 14 -16.70 -16.32 2.72
C VAL A 14 -18.21 -16.24 2.54
N LYS A 15 -18.90 -17.39 2.40
CA LYS A 15 -20.37 -17.44 2.31
C LYS A 15 -21.04 -16.84 3.55
N GLU A 16 -20.56 -17.18 4.74
CA GLU A 16 -21.07 -16.64 5.99
C GLU A 16 -20.87 -15.11 6.05
N ALA A 17 -19.66 -14.62 5.71
CA ALA A 17 -19.37 -13.20 5.68
C ALA A 17 -20.29 -12.44 4.72
N VAL A 18 -20.49 -12.96 3.50
CA VAL A 18 -21.40 -12.37 2.50
C VAL A 18 -22.86 -12.39 3.00
N PHE A 19 -23.30 -13.50 3.60
CA PHE A 19 -24.67 -13.62 4.09
C PHE A 19 -24.95 -12.64 5.26
N THR A 20 -24.04 -12.56 6.22
CA THR A 20 -24.20 -11.71 7.42
C THR A 20 -24.05 -10.21 7.12
N THR A 21 -23.44 -9.86 5.99
CA THR A 21 -23.28 -8.46 5.55
C THR A 21 -24.18 -8.08 4.36
N LYS A 22 -25.10 -9.00 3.98
CA LYS A 22 -26.02 -8.76 2.85
C LYS A 22 -26.84 -7.50 3.08
N GLY A 23 -26.91 -6.63 2.06
CA GLY A 23 -27.63 -5.35 2.12
C GLY A 23 -26.88 -4.24 2.85
N LYS A 24 -25.69 -4.49 3.42
CA LYS A 24 -24.89 -3.45 4.06
C LYS A 24 -24.00 -2.75 3.03
N TYR A 25 -23.89 -1.42 3.18
CA TYR A 25 -22.98 -0.62 2.38
C TYR A 25 -22.32 0.47 3.23
N ILE A 26 -21.21 1.01 2.76
CA ILE A 26 -20.45 2.05 3.45
C ILE A 26 -20.76 3.38 2.78
N ALA A 27 -21.15 4.37 3.58
CA ALA A 27 -21.48 5.71 3.11
C ALA A 27 -20.68 6.79 3.83
N TYR A 28 -20.43 7.89 3.15
CA TYR A 28 -19.91 9.13 3.68
C TYR A 28 -20.80 10.26 3.15
N ASP A 29 -21.32 11.12 4.05
CA ASP A 29 -22.24 12.21 3.70
C ASP A 29 -23.41 11.75 2.80
N GLY A 30 -24.02 10.62 3.20
CA GLY A 30 -25.20 10.02 2.52
C GLY A 30 -24.90 9.36 1.16
N LYS A 31 -23.64 9.29 0.72
CA LYS A 31 -23.24 8.69 -0.55
C LYS A 31 -22.38 7.45 -0.34
N VAL A 32 -22.57 6.43 -1.17
CA VAL A 32 -21.70 5.24 -1.18
C VAL A 32 -20.26 5.67 -1.46
N ILE A 33 -19.32 5.17 -0.67
CA ILE A 33 -17.89 5.50 -0.83
C ILE A 33 -17.22 4.67 -1.93
N ASP A 34 -16.08 5.16 -2.43
CA ASP A 34 -15.11 4.35 -3.14
C ASP A 34 -14.17 3.69 -2.10
N ALA A 35 -14.46 2.45 -1.75
CA ALA A 35 -13.79 1.72 -0.68
C ALA A 35 -12.45 1.15 -1.18
N LEU A 36 -11.47 2.02 -1.45
CA LEU A 36 -10.14 1.62 -1.90
C LEU A 36 -9.43 0.74 -0.86
N PHE A 37 -8.72 -0.28 -1.32
CA PHE A 37 -7.94 -1.15 -0.47
C PHE A 37 -6.64 -1.59 -1.16
N PHE A 38 -5.69 -2.05 -0.38
CA PHE A 38 -4.38 -2.52 -0.86
C PHE A 38 -3.86 -3.64 0.06
N SER A 39 -2.76 -4.27 -0.34
CA SER A 39 -2.27 -5.47 0.36
C SER A 39 -1.71 -5.17 1.76
N THR A 40 -0.68 -4.33 1.86
CA THR A 40 0.13 -4.17 3.07
C THR A 40 0.64 -2.74 3.19
N SER A 41 0.42 -2.08 4.32
CA SER A 41 0.98 -0.75 4.59
C SER A 41 2.46 -0.85 5.05
N ASN A 42 3.11 0.30 5.16
CA ASN A 42 4.43 0.42 5.79
C ASN A 42 4.35 0.63 7.32
N GLY A 43 3.14 0.49 7.89
CA GLY A 43 2.78 0.82 9.27
C GLY A 43 1.77 1.96 9.39
N LYS A 44 1.52 2.68 8.27
CA LYS A 44 0.49 3.71 8.13
C LYS A 44 -0.11 3.68 6.73
N THR A 45 -1.37 4.13 6.60
CA THR A 45 -1.96 4.36 5.28
C THR A 45 -1.62 5.74 4.74
N GLU A 46 -1.92 6.00 3.46
CA GLU A 46 -1.66 7.27 2.80
C GLU A 46 -2.93 8.14 2.75
N ASN A 47 -2.76 9.46 2.76
CA ASN A 47 -3.82 10.35 2.32
C ASN A 47 -4.03 10.19 0.81
N SER A 48 -5.27 10.31 0.35
CA SER A 48 -5.59 10.12 -1.07
C SER A 48 -4.83 11.09 -1.98
N GLU A 49 -4.65 12.36 -1.60
CA GLU A 49 -3.91 13.38 -2.37
C GLU A 49 -2.39 13.20 -2.39
N ASP A 50 -1.86 12.30 -1.57
CA ASP A 50 -0.45 11.95 -1.63
C ASP A 50 -0.12 10.94 -2.72
N VAL A 51 -1.15 10.21 -3.20
CA VAL A 51 -1.04 9.15 -4.20
C VAL A 51 -1.86 9.47 -5.45
N PHE A 52 -3.03 10.07 -5.28
CA PHE A 52 -3.95 10.46 -6.35
C PHE A 52 -4.08 11.99 -6.41
N LEU A 53 -4.90 12.50 -7.32
CA LEU A 53 -5.02 13.95 -7.54
C LEU A 53 -5.85 14.65 -6.47
N ASN A 54 -6.88 13.98 -5.93
CA ASN A 54 -7.91 14.61 -5.12
C ASN A 54 -7.84 14.20 -3.65
N ALA A 55 -8.04 15.17 -2.76
CA ALA A 55 -8.26 14.90 -1.36
C ALA A 55 -9.69 14.36 -1.15
N VAL A 56 -9.78 13.11 -0.68
CA VAL A 56 -11.03 12.44 -0.36
C VAL A 56 -11.19 12.41 1.16
N PRO A 57 -12.27 12.98 1.73
CA PRO A 57 -12.37 13.20 3.18
C PRO A 57 -12.26 11.93 4.04
N TYR A 58 -12.75 10.81 3.56
CA TYR A 58 -12.72 9.52 4.26
C TYR A 58 -11.47 8.67 3.96
N LEU A 59 -10.60 9.07 3.02
CA LEU A 59 -9.34 8.39 2.69
C LEU A 59 -8.15 9.13 3.28
N ARG A 60 -7.98 9.00 4.59
CA ARG A 60 -6.95 9.67 5.39
C ARG A 60 -5.92 8.68 5.90
N SER A 61 -4.72 9.19 6.11
CA SER A 61 -3.63 8.42 6.71
C SER A 61 -3.97 8.04 8.15
N VAL A 62 -4.01 6.74 8.44
CA VAL A 62 -4.23 6.17 9.76
C VAL A 62 -3.12 5.19 10.12
N ASP A 63 -2.96 4.90 11.41
CA ASP A 63 -2.06 3.84 11.87
C ASP A 63 -2.50 2.48 11.32
N SER A 64 -1.55 1.65 10.98
CA SER A 64 -1.75 0.29 10.50
C SER A 64 -0.59 -0.62 10.90
N SER A 65 -0.17 -0.50 12.15
CA SER A 65 0.94 -1.26 12.75
C SER A 65 0.71 -2.77 12.73
N TRP A 66 -0.53 -3.22 12.59
CA TRP A 66 -0.92 -4.64 12.45
C TRP A 66 -0.38 -5.30 11.18
N ASP A 67 0.05 -4.54 10.19
CA ASP A 67 0.60 -5.05 8.92
C ASP A 67 1.88 -5.86 9.05
N THR A 68 2.53 -5.83 10.21
CA THR A 68 3.76 -6.60 10.49
C THR A 68 3.59 -8.10 10.34
N ILE A 69 2.36 -8.62 10.36
CA ILE A 69 2.04 -10.03 10.08
C ILE A 69 2.14 -10.38 8.59
N SER A 70 2.22 -9.39 7.71
CA SER A 70 2.28 -9.62 6.28
C SER A 70 3.65 -10.17 5.85
N PRO A 71 3.69 -11.22 5.01
CA PRO A 71 4.94 -11.69 4.41
C PRO A 71 5.53 -10.66 3.41
N ALA A 72 4.75 -9.66 3.01
CA ALA A 72 5.17 -8.56 2.15
C ALA A 72 5.52 -7.28 2.91
N PHE A 73 5.51 -7.31 4.27
CA PHE A 73 5.81 -6.13 5.07
C PHE A 73 7.21 -5.60 4.80
N ASN A 74 8.19 -6.50 4.74
CA ASN A 74 9.55 -6.19 4.28
C ASN A 74 9.87 -7.00 3.03
N SER A 75 10.49 -6.37 2.05
CA SER A 75 10.98 -7.07 0.87
C SER A 75 12.23 -6.39 0.31
N SER A 76 13.03 -7.15 -0.42
CA SER A 76 14.22 -6.66 -1.10
C SER A 76 14.13 -6.99 -2.59
N LYS A 77 14.69 -6.11 -3.41
CA LYS A 77 14.87 -6.32 -4.84
C LYS A 77 16.23 -5.81 -5.25
N GLU A 78 16.97 -6.64 -5.97
CA GLU A 78 18.24 -6.29 -6.57
C GLU A 78 18.07 -6.14 -8.08
N ILE A 79 18.74 -5.15 -8.67
CA ILE A 79 18.73 -4.87 -10.11
C ILE A 79 20.12 -4.38 -10.51
N SER A 80 20.59 -4.74 -11.71
CA SER A 80 21.84 -4.22 -12.22
C SER A 80 21.78 -2.70 -12.42
N LEU A 81 22.92 -2.02 -12.25
CA LEU A 81 23.00 -0.57 -12.45
C LEU A 81 22.61 -0.19 -13.88
N SER A 82 22.96 -1.03 -14.89
CA SER A 82 22.58 -0.79 -16.28
C SER A 82 21.07 -0.88 -16.50
N ASP A 83 20.40 -1.92 -15.95
CA ASP A 83 18.95 -2.07 -16.05
C ASP A 83 18.21 -0.96 -15.30
N PHE A 84 18.74 -0.55 -14.15
CA PHE A 84 18.20 0.56 -13.36
C PHE A 84 18.12 1.84 -14.20
N TYR A 85 19.23 2.27 -14.80
CA TYR A 85 19.25 3.47 -15.64
C TYR A 85 18.42 3.32 -16.91
N SER A 86 18.50 2.15 -17.57
CA SER A 86 17.71 1.85 -18.77
C SER A 86 16.20 1.94 -18.49
N LYS A 87 15.71 1.31 -17.42
CA LYS A 87 14.28 1.32 -17.07
C LYS A 87 13.77 2.72 -16.68
N LEU A 88 14.62 3.55 -16.12
CA LEU A 88 14.27 4.93 -15.78
C LEU A 88 14.45 5.90 -16.96
N ASN A 89 14.96 5.43 -18.12
CA ASN A 89 15.33 6.25 -19.28
C ASN A 89 16.37 7.33 -18.92
N LEU A 90 17.36 6.95 -18.12
CA LEU A 90 18.48 7.82 -17.74
C LEU A 90 19.76 7.37 -18.44
N PRO A 91 20.68 8.32 -18.73
CA PRO A 91 22.03 7.97 -19.14
C PRO A 91 22.72 7.11 -18.06
N TYR A 92 23.47 6.10 -18.50
CA TYR A 92 24.24 5.27 -17.56
C TYR A 92 25.25 6.12 -16.78
N ASN A 93 25.33 5.87 -15.48
CA ASN A 93 26.32 6.46 -14.60
C ASN A 93 26.85 5.39 -13.64
N PRO A 94 28.17 5.20 -13.48
CA PRO A 94 28.72 4.23 -12.55
C PRO A 94 28.44 4.55 -11.07
N THR A 95 28.09 5.80 -10.77
CA THR A 95 27.80 6.27 -9.41
C THR A 95 26.35 6.72 -9.32
N LEU A 96 25.63 6.16 -8.35
CA LEU A 96 24.27 6.55 -8.01
C LEU A 96 24.29 7.71 -7.01
N ASN A 97 23.59 8.79 -7.35
CA ASN A 97 23.28 9.86 -6.41
C ASN A 97 21.75 9.96 -6.27
N VAL A 98 21.24 9.73 -5.07
CA VAL A 98 19.81 9.81 -4.76
C VAL A 98 19.58 10.85 -3.67
N LYS A 99 18.65 11.77 -3.93
CA LYS A 99 18.19 12.75 -2.95
C LYS A 99 16.67 12.65 -2.81
N ILE A 100 16.18 12.44 -1.61
CA ILE A 100 14.74 12.51 -1.31
C ILE A 100 14.34 13.98 -1.26
N LEU A 101 13.35 14.35 -2.07
CA LEU A 101 12.86 15.73 -2.20
C LEU A 101 11.64 15.98 -1.31
N SER A 102 10.76 14.99 -1.18
CA SER A 102 9.61 15.04 -0.27
C SER A 102 9.13 13.65 0.12
N ILE A 103 8.50 13.58 1.28
CA ILE A 103 7.86 12.37 1.83
C ILE A 103 6.38 12.63 2.07
N THR A 104 5.59 11.56 2.13
CA THR A 104 4.17 11.58 2.48
C THR A 104 3.98 11.58 4.00
N ASN A 105 2.72 11.68 4.44
CA ASN A 105 2.36 11.61 5.86
C ASN A 105 2.68 10.23 6.50
N SER A 106 2.71 9.17 5.71
CA SER A 106 3.12 7.83 6.15
C SER A 106 4.65 7.66 6.26
N GLY A 107 5.41 8.65 5.77
CA GLY A 107 6.87 8.58 5.65
C GLY A 107 7.35 7.87 4.37
N ALA A 108 6.47 7.50 3.44
CA ALA A 108 6.87 7.00 2.13
C ALA A 108 7.46 8.14 1.27
N ILE A 109 8.25 7.79 0.28
CA ILE A 109 8.82 8.79 -0.64
C ILE A 109 7.71 9.29 -1.56
N LYS A 110 7.53 10.61 -1.65
CA LYS A 110 6.65 11.26 -2.63
C LYS A 110 7.44 11.64 -3.88
N LYS A 111 8.55 12.34 -3.68
CA LYS A 111 9.45 12.76 -4.76
C LYS A 111 10.90 12.51 -4.40
N LEU A 112 11.70 12.15 -5.40
CA LEU A 112 13.15 11.99 -5.26
C LEU A 112 13.85 12.50 -6.52
N SER A 113 15.16 12.78 -6.41
CA SER A 113 16.00 12.95 -7.60
C SER A 113 17.03 11.83 -7.69
N ILE A 114 17.28 11.39 -8.92
CA ILE A 114 18.29 10.39 -9.26
C ILE A 114 19.24 11.06 -10.24
N ASN A 115 20.50 11.23 -9.83
CA ASN A 115 21.53 11.96 -10.58
C ASN A 115 21.02 13.34 -11.08
N ASN A 116 20.39 14.10 -10.16
CA ASN A 116 19.79 15.42 -10.37
C ASN A 116 18.53 15.43 -11.27
N VAL A 117 18.03 14.29 -11.74
CA VAL A 117 16.76 14.21 -12.47
C VAL A 117 15.63 13.91 -11.48
N PRO A 118 14.58 14.74 -11.39
CA PRO A 118 13.48 14.54 -10.47
C PRO A 118 12.52 13.45 -10.96
N PHE A 119 11.97 12.67 -10.02
CA PHE A 119 10.96 11.64 -10.25
C PHE A 119 9.87 11.69 -9.18
N GLU A 120 8.65 11.42 -9.59
CA GLU A 120 7.62 10.95 -8.67
C GLU A 120 7.95 9.50 -8.27
N SER A 121 7.84 9.18 -7.00
CA SER A 121 8.25 7.86 -6.50
C SER A 121 7.42 6.71 -7.08
N TYR A 122 6.12 6.95 -7.38
CA TYR A 122 5.28 5.94 -8.03
C TYR A 122 5.81 5.57 -9.43
N THR A 123 6.38 6.53 -10.16
CA THR A 123 7.01 6.26 -11.47
C THR A 123 8.22 5.33 -11.31
N VAL A 124 9.05 5.57 -10.31
CA VAL A 124 10.19 4.70 -9.99
C VAL A 124 9.71 3.32 -9.56
N ARG A 125 8.70 3.27 -8.67
CA ARG A 125 8.07 2.03 -8.23
C ARG A 125 7.56 1.20 -9.41
N ASP A 126 6.80 1.80 -10.29
CA ASP A 126 6.15 1.10 -11.41
C ASP A 126 7.18 0.63 -12.45
N LYS A 127 8.10 1.50 -12.87
CA LYS A 127 9.16 1.16 -13.84
C LYS A 127 10.10 0.09 -13.34
N LEU A 128 10.42 0.08 -12.05
CA LEU A 128 11.31 -0.89 -11.44
C LEU A 128 10.58 -2.09 -10.83
N GLY A 129 9.24 -2.12 -10.83
CA GLY A 129 8.42 -3.20 -10.25
C GLY A 129 8.68 -3.37 -8.75
N LEU A 130 8.73 -2.27 -8.00
CA LEU A 130 8.83 -2.26 -6.55
C LEU A 130 7.45 -2.47 -5.92
N LYS A 131 7.40 -3.02 -4.71
CA LYS A 131 6.11 -3.29 -4.05
C LYS A 131 5.41 -2.03 -3.56
N SER A 132 6.16 -1.04 -3.08
CA SER A 132 5.63 0.21 -2.53
C SER A 132 6.53 1.40 -2.86
N THR A 133 6.10 2.60 -2.49
CA THR A 133 6.91 3.84 -2.52
C THR A 133 7.67 4.07 -1.21
N SER A 134 7.49 3.22 -0.21
CA SER A 134 8.28 3.21 1.02
C SER A 134 9.51 2.33 0.85
N PHE A 135 10.57 2.90 0.29
CA PHE A 135 11.79 2.15 -0.03
C PHE A 135 13.07 2.92 0.33
N ASN A 136 14.14 2.16 0.57
CA ASN A 136 15.51 2.64 0.58
C ASN A 136 16.25 2.14 -0.67
N ILE A 137 17.23 2.91 -1.13
CA ILE A 137 18.08 2.60 -2.28
C ILE A 137 19.52 2.57 -1.81
N THR A 138 20.24 1.50 -2.15
CA THR A 138 21.68 1.38 -1.88
C THR A 138 22.38 0.83 -3.10
N GLN A 139 23.48 1.44 -3.51
CA GLN A 139 24.37 0.88 -4.53
C GLN A 139 25.35 -0.09 -3.86
N ASN A 140 25.47 -1.28 -4.43
CA ASN A 140 26.48 -2.28 -4.05
C ASN A 140 27.22 -2.75 -5.32
N GLY A 141 28.39 -2.16 -5.55
CA GLY A 141 29.15 -2.36 -6.78
C GLY A 141 28.34 -1.99 -8.03
N SER A 142 28.14 -2.97 -8.92
CA SER A 142 27.36 -2.81 -10.16
C SER A 142 25.85 -3.05 -9.98
N ASN A 143 25.38 -3.24 -8.77
CA ASN A 143 23.97 -3.50 -8.46
C ASN A 143 23.37 -2.42 -7.59
N ILE A 144 22.06 -2.25 -7.73
CA ILE A 144 21.20 -1.42 -6.87
C ILE A 144 20.33 -2.35 -6.04
N ILE A 145 20.32 -2.17 -4.73
CA ILE A 145 19.47 -2.90 -3.80
C ILE A 145 18.38 -1.97 -3.29
N PHE A 146 17.13 -2.36 -3.48
CA PHE A 146 15.96 -1.74 -2.88
C PHE A 146 15.49 -2.57 -1.70
N THR A 147 15.27 -1.92 -0.57
CA THR A 147 14.51 -2.50 0.54
C THR A 147 13.20 -1.74 0.66
N THR A 148 12.06 -2.46 0.57
CA THR A 148 10.72 -1.84 0.60
C THR A 148 9.93 -2.29 1.81
N LYS A 149 9.10 -1.39 2.37
CA LYS A 149 8.08 -1.71 3.36
C LYS A 149 6.70 -1.56 2.74
N GLY A 150 5.86 -2.61 2.92
CA GLY A 150 4.50 -2.63 2.41
C GLY A 150 4.38 -3.06 0.95
N TYR A 151 3.11 -3.20 0.50
CA TYR A 151 2.77 -3.61 -0.86
C TYR A 151 1.44 -2.99 -1.29
N GLY A 152 1.47 -2.15 -2.31
CA GLY A 152 0.32 -1.48 -2.90
C GLY A 152 0.45 0.04 -2.91
N HIS A 153 -0.66 0.72 -3.16
CA HIS A 153 -0.72 2.18 -3.25
C HIS A 153 -0.85 2.89 -1.88
N GLY A 154 -1.21 2.17 -0.83
CA GLY A 154 -1.26 2.69 0.53
C GLY A 154 -2.54 3.42 0.94
N VAL A 155 -3.49 3.69 0.03
CA VAL A 155 -4.71 4.48 0.32
C VAL A 155 -5.88 3.59 0.71
N GLY A 156 -6.61 3.96 1.77
CA GLY A 156 -7.77 3.23 2.28
C GLY A 156 -7.38 2.03 3.15
N MET A 157 -8.05 0.89 3.01
CA MET A 157 -7.89 -0.25 3.92
C MET A 157 -6.71 -1.14 3.54
N SER A 158 -5.80 -1.39 4.49
CA SER A 158 -4.81 -2.46 4.35
C SER A 158 -5.45 -3.82 4.61
N GLN A 159 -5.29 -4.78 3.70
CA GLN A 159 -5.83 -6.13 3.86
C GLN A 159 -5.16 -6.87 5.04
N TYR A 160 -3.83 -6.79 5.16
CA TYR A 160 -3.12 -7.41 6.28
C TYR A 160 -3.31 -6.65 7.59
N GLY A 161 -3.43 -5.31 7.54
CA GLY A 161 -3.79 -4.52 8.70
C GLY A 161 -5.18 -4.88 9.23
N ALA A 162 -6.18 -4.99 8.34
CA ALA A 162 -7.53 -5.45 8.69
C ALA A 162 -7.52 -6.87 9.28
N GLN A 163 -6.73 -7.80 8.71
CA GLN A 163 -6.54 -9.14 9.26
C GLN A 163 -5.92 -9.11 10.65
N GLY A 164 -4.90 -8.29 10.85
CA GLY A 164 -4.24 -8.14 12.16
C GLY A 164 -5.17 -7.56 13.23
N MET A 165 -5.99 -6.57 12.88
CA MET A 165 -7.05 -6.05 13.76
C MET A 165 -8.06 -7.17 14.12
N ALA A 166 -8.51 -7.95 13.12
CA ALA A 166 -9.43 -9.06 13.36
C ALA A 166 -8.84 -10.13 14.31
N HIS A 167 -7.54 -10.43 14.20
CA HIS A 167 -6.84 -11.31 15.14
C HIS A 167 -6.80 -10.77 16.57
N GLN A 168 -6.89 -9.44 16.75
CA GLN A 168 -6.98 -8.79 18.05
C GLN A 168 -8.42 -8.62 18.56
N GLY A 169 -9.41 -9.17 17.85
CA GLY A 169 -10.81 -9.17 18.25
C GLY A 169 -11.65 -7.98 17.75
N TYR A 170 -11.09 -7.11 16.90
CA TYR A 170 -11.89 -6.05 16.27
C TYR A 170 -12.91 -6.65 15.31
N ASN A 171 -14.14 -6.18 15.36
CA ASN A 171 -15.16 -6.58 14.42
C ASN A 171 -15.04 -5.81 13.09
N TYR A 172 -15.76 -6.24 12.06
CA TYR A 172 -15.69 -5.64 10.73
C TYR A 172 -16.08 -4.14 10.71
N SER A 173 -17.01 -3.73 11.57
CA SER A 173 -17.44 -2.31 11.66
C SER A 173 -16.32 -1.44 12.22
N ASP A 174 -15.62 -1.91 13.24
CA ASP A 174 -14.48 -1.20 13.84
C ASP A 174 -13.35 -1.06 12.81
N ILE A 175 -13.06 -2.14 12.08
CA ILE A 175 -12.03 -2.15 11.04
C ILE A 175 -12.37 -1.16 9.92
N ILE A 176 -13.59 -1.19 9.40
CA ILE A 176 -14.04 -0.28 8.34
C ILE A 176 -13.92 1.18 8.79
N LYS A 177 -14.43 1.51 9.99
CA LYS A 177 -14.39 2.87 10.52
C LYS A 177 -12.99 3.34 10.89
N HIS A 178 -12.07 2.42 11.17
CA HIS A 178 -10.66 2.75 11.37
C HIS A 178 -9.99 3.20 10.06
N TYR A 179 -10.24 2.50 8.95
CA TYR A 179 -9.57 2.80 7.67
C TYR A 179 -10.28 3.88 6.85
N TYR A 180 -11.59 4.03 7.00
CA TYR A 180 -12.39 5.05 6.31
C TYR A 180 -12.98 6.01 7.33
N GLN A 181 -12.45 7.23 7.34
CA GLN A 181 -12.78 8.21 8.38
C GLN A 181 -14.18 8.81 8.20
N GLY A 182 -14.95 8.88 9.29
CA GLY A 182 -16.26 9.52 9.29
C GLY A 182 -17.35 8.80 8.49
N VAL A 183 -17.13 7.52 8.15
CA VAL A 183 -18.12 6.73 7.41
C VAL A 183 -19.16 6.09 8.31
N GLU A 184 -20.30 5.79 7.72
CA GLU A 184 -21.39 5.02 8.30
C GLU A 184 -21.57 3.70 7.54
N ILE A 185 -22.01 2.65 8.26
CA ILE A 185 -22.43 1.38 7.65
C ILE A 185 -23.94 1.34 7.69
N LEU A 186 -24.57 1.41 6.53
CA LEU A 186 -26.00 1.49 6.35
C LEU A 186 -26.56 0.19 5.76
N ASN A 187 -27.89 0.02 5.85
CA ASN A 187 -28.60 -1.10 5.23
C ASN A 187 -29.47 -0.58 4.08
N LEU A 188 -29.58 -1.40 3.01
CA LEU A 188 -30.52 -1.17 1.91
C LEU A 188 -31.96 -1.36 2.40
#